data_0a8ede339eca2fbbb619df8a9dead3a2
#
_entry.id   0a8ede339eca2fbbb619df8a9dead3a2
#
_cell.length_a   1.000
_cell.length_b   1.000
_cell.length_c   1.000
_cell.angle_alpha   90.00
_cell.angle_beta   90.00
_cell.angle_gamma   90.00
#
_symmetry.space_group_name_H-M   'P 1'
#
loop_
_entity.id
_entity.type
_entity.pdbx_description
1 polymer ?
#
loop_
_entity_poly.entity_id
_entity_poly.type
_entity_poly.pdbx_seq_one_letter_code
_entity_poly.pdbx_strand_id
1 'polypeptide(L)'
;MKRLPFVFVCILLCTYCGPNVQQAAAQTNQHYTHLTHEQRIERRAERMAEYEKFIDSLVQSRNFEFNPQTVQQLPAGGTTLLSNPTYTVTLWRGSVDVCLPYYVGYVPPYRYVLINTVTPNVTDYQIHQTSEGWTVVFKCPLYATGDYTFTFDINSHLGGATLTISYPWYSPVQYTGTLSKIY
;
A
#
# COMPACT_ATOMS: atom_id res chain seq x y z
N MET A 1 34.73 -71.29 -15.64
CA MET A 1 34.85 -70.69 -14.29
C MET A 1 33.93 -69.51 -14.18
N LYS A 2 32.83 -69.70 -13.42
CA LYS A 2 31.94 -68.78 -12.68
C LYS A 2 31.67 -67.39 -13.26
N ARG A 3 30.65 -67.28 -14.09
CA ARG A 3 29.92 -66.08 -14.38
C ARG A 3 28.50 -66.23 -13.78
N LEU A 4 28.32 -65.66 -12.60
CA LEU A 4 27.09 -65.28 -11.92
C LEU A 4 27.54 -64.62 -10.62
N PRO A 5 27.10 -63.42 -10.27
CA PRO A 5 25.73 -63.03 -10.11
C PRO A 5 25.48 -61.52 -10.43
N PHE A 6 25.09 -61.16 -11.60
CA PHE A 6 24.74 -59.74 -11.87
C PHE A 6 23.21 -59.53 -12.01
N VAL A 7 22.47 -60.61 -12.02
CA VAL A 7 20.97 -60.56 -12.23
C VAL A 7 20.22 -60.35 -10.92
N PHE A 8 20.82 -60.62 -9.77
CA PHE A 8 20.12 -60.53 -8.47
C PHE A 8 20.12 -59.16 -7.84
N VAL A 9 20.95 -58.24 -8.29
CA VAL A 9 21.01 -56.85 -7.72
C VAL A 9 19.92 -55.93 -8.33
N CYS A 10 19.46 -56.20 -9.55
CA CYS A 10 18.44 -55.33 -10.19
C CYS A 10 17.02 -55.60 -9.69
N ILE A 11 16.73 -56.74 -9.05
CA ILE A 11 15.36 -57.05 -8.57
C ILE A 11 15.10 -56.43 -7.19
N LEU A 12 16.16 -56.13 -6.39
CA LEU A 12 16.05 -55.51 -5.07
C LEU A 12 15.90 -53.98 -5.08
N LEU A 13 16.14 -53.33 -6.24
CA LEU A 13 16.01 -51.89 -6.38
C LEU A 13 14.64 -51.42 -6.88
N CYS A 14 13.81 -52.32 -7.38
CA CYS A 14 12.46 -52.01 -7.85
C CYS A 14 11.37 -52.08 -6.77
N THR A 15 11.67 -52.56 -5.56
CA THR A 15 10.66 -52.66 -4.48
C THR A 15 10.63 -51.47 -3.53
N TYR A 16 11.51 -50.44 -3.71
CA TYR A 16 11.50 -49.24 -2.86
C TYR A 16 10.85 -48.00 -3.50
N CYS A 17 10.25 -48.13 -4.66
CA CYS A 17 9.65 -46.99 -5.37
C CYS A 17 8.10 -47.09 -5.43
N GLY A 18 7.44 -47.26 -4.28
CA GLY A 18 5.99 -47.19 -4.26
C GLY A 18 5.35 -47.43 -2.92
N PRO A 19 5.25 -46.43 -2.07
CA PRO A 19 3.93 -45.95 -1.63
C PRO A 19 3.83 -44.44 -1.46
N ASN A 20 4.87 -43.64 -1.77
CA ASN A 20 4.85 -42.20 -1.46
C ASN A 20 4.11 -41.30 -2.48
N VAL A 21 3.82 -41.81 -3.69
CA VAL A 21 3.11 -41.02 -4.70
C VAL A 21 1.60 -40.95 -4.44
N GLN A 22 1.03 -41.93 -3.78
CA GLN A 22 -0.39 -41.93 -3.43
C GLN A 22 -0.71 -41.10 -2.19
N GLN A 23 0.24 -40.91 -1.26
CA GLN A 23 0.03 -40.07 -0.09
C GLN A 23 0.14 -38.57 -0.43
N ALA A 24 0.95 -38.18 -1.41
CA ALA A 24 1.05 -36.77 -1.84
C ALA A 24 -0.25 -36.30 -2.56
N ALA A 25 -0.94 -37.17 -3.28
CA ALA A 25 -2.20 -36.83 -3.92
C ALA A 25 -3.41 -36.75 -2.94
N ALA A 26 -3.34 -37.46 -1.80
CA ALA A 26 -4.40 -37.40 -0.79
C ALA A 26 -4.32 -36.13 0.10
N GLN A 27 -3.15 -35.49 0.22
CA GLN A 27 -2.99 -34.27 1.02
C GLN A 27 -3.43 -33.00 0.29
N THR A 28 -3.53 -33.04 -1.04
CA THR A 28 -3.92 -31.85 -1.83
C THR A 28 -5.44 -31.63 -1.86
N ASN A 29 -6.25 -32.62 -1.49
CA ASN A 29 -7.71 -32.53 -1.55
C ASN A 29 -8.39 -32.19 -0.21
N GLN A 30 -7.64 -31.89 0.86
CA GLN A 30 -8.24 -31.68 2.18
C GLN A 30 -8.52 -30.20 2.53
N HIS A 31 -8.37 -29.23 1.64
CA HIS A 31 -8.42 -27.82 2.06
C HIS A 31 -9.52 -26.95 1.44
N TYR A 32 -10.57 -27.54 0.90
CA TYR A 32 -11.79 -26.76 0.59
C TYR A 32 -12.93 -27.13 1.56
N THR A 33 -12.68 -27.05 2.86
CA THR A 33 -13.79 -27.03 3.82
C THR A 33 -14.53 -25.72 3.61
N HIS A 34 -15.78 -25.80 3.14
CA HIS A 34 -16.67 -24.66 3.07
C HIS A 34 -16.84 -24.09 4.48
N LEU A 35 -16.18 -22.95 4.73
CA LEU A 35 -16.33 -22.23 5.98
C LEU A 35 -17.78 -21.89 6.23
N THR A 36 -18.25 -22.11 7.44
CA THR A 36 -19.58 -21.66 7.86
C THR A 36 -19.70 -20.14 7.76
N HIS A 37 -20.92 -19.65 7.76
CA HIS A 37 -21.16 -18.19 7.71
C HIS A 37 -20.48 -17.47 8.87
N GLU A 38 -20.55 -18.02 10.06
CA GLU A 38 -19.91 -17.49 11.28
C GLU A 38 -18.39 -17.42 11.16
N GLN A 39 -17.76 -18.51 10.71
CA GLN A 39 -16.31 -18.55 10.48
C GLN A 39 -15.84 -17.53 9.43
N ARG A 40 -16.68 -17.21 8.44
CA ARG A 40 -16.36 -16.16 7.46
C ARG A 40 -16.40 -14.76 8.08
N ILE A 41 -17.37 -14.51 8.96
CA ILE A 41 -17.49 -13.24 9.68
C ILE A 41 -16.28 -13.05 10.59
N GLU A 42 -15.95 -14.07 11.39
CA GLU A 42 -14.81 -14.06 12.31
C GLU A 42 -13.48 -13.79 11.57
N ARG A 43 -13.19 -14.52 10.50
CA ARG A 43 -12.00 -14.29 9.67
C ARG A 43 -11.95 -12.90 9.00
N ARG A 44 -13.11 -12.30 8.72
CA ARG A 44 -13.14 -10.92 8.22
C ARG A 44 -12.79 -9.95 9.33
N ALA A 45 -13.34 -10.14 10.52
CA ALA A 45 -13.05 -9.31 11.68
C ALA A 45 -11.57 -9.38 12.08
N GLU A 46 -10.99 -10.59 12.10
CA GLU A 46 -9.56 -10.79 12.36
C GLU A 46 -8.69 -10.03 11.34
N ARG A 47 -8.95 -10.20 10.04
CA ARG A 47 -8.20 -9.50 8.98
C ARG A 47 -8.34 -7.97 9.06
N MET A 48 -9.53 -7.48 9.44
CA MET A 48 -9.71 -6.04 9.65
C MET A 48 -8.89 -5.54 10.82
N ALA A 49 -8.88 -6.25 11.94
CA ALA A 49 -8.09 -5.90 13.11
C ALA A 49 -6.56 -5.97 12.85
N GLU A 50 -6.11 -6.95 12.06
CA GLU A 50 -4.70 -7.03 11.64
C GLU A 50 -4.33 -5.87 10.70
N TYR A 51 -5.22 -5.53 9.78
CA TYR A 51 -5.01 -4.42 8.86
C TYR A 51 -4.98 -3.06 9.59
N GLU A 52 -5.86 -2.85 10.56
CA GLU A 52 -5.85 -1.65 11.41
C GLU A 52 -4.52 -1.49 12.14
N LYS A 53 -4.02 -2.55 12.78
CA LYS A 53 -2.69 -2.56 13.43
C LYS A 53 -1.56 -2.27 12.45
N PHE A 54 -1.68 -2.77 11.23
CA PHE A 54 -0.71 -2.51 10.18
C PHE A 54 -0.67 -1.03 9.80
N ILE A 55 -1.83 -0.40 9.56
CA ILE A 55 -1.93 1.04 9.26
C ILE A 55 -1.42 1.88 10.43
N ASP A 56 -1.79 1.54 11.67
CA ASP A 56 -1.31 2.23 12.87
C ASP A 56 0.22 2.20 12.96
N SER A 57 0.81 1.04 12.70
CA SER A 57 2.27 0.89 12.66
C SER A 57 2.93 1.73 11.56
N LEU A 58 2.33 1.80 10.36
CA LEU A 58 2.84 2.62 9.27
C LEU A 58 2.85 4.11 9.63
N VAL A 59 1.75 4.62 10.14
CA VAL A 59 1.60 6.03 10.51
C VAL A 59 2.56 6.40 11.64
N GLN A 60 2.64 5.59 12.68
CA GLN A 60 3.53 5.83 13.82
C GLN A 60 5.01 5.75 13.45
N SER A 61 5.39 4.88 12.53
CA SER A 61 6.76 4.75 12.04
C SER A 61 7.23 5.92 11.19
N ARG A 62 6.31 6.74 10.67
CA ARG A 62 6.55 7.81 9.68
C ARG A 62 7.25 7.30 8.41
N ASN A 63 6.99 6.04 8.06
CA ASN A 63 7.59 5.39 6.89
C ASN A 63 6.48 4.72 6.09
N PHE A 64 5.88 5.47 5.17
CA PHE A 64 4.82 4.96 4.32
C PHE A 64 4.87 5.60 2.93
N GLU A 65 4.28 4.90 1.98
CA GLU A 65 4.06 5.37 0.63
C GLU A 65 2.57 5.50 0.38
N PHE A 66 2.16 6.64 -0.15
CA PHE A 66 0.80 6.90 -0.60
C PHE A 66 0.73 6.74 -2.11
N ASN A 67 -0.19 5.90 -2.56
CA ASN A 67 -0.44 5.60 -3.96
C ASN A 67 -1.76 6.25 -4.40
N PRO A 68 -1.74 7.40 -5.07
CA PRO A 68 -2.94 8.12 -5.49
C PRO A 68 -3.66 7.40 -6.63
N GLN A 69 -4.97 7.35 -6.55
CA GLN A 69 -5.85 6.79 -7.57
C GLN A 69 -6.66 7.86 -8.29
N THR A 70 -6.96 8.95 -7.60
CA THR A 70 -7.68 10.08 -8.18
C THR A 70 -7.06 11.40 -7.78
N VAL A 71 -7.35 12.44 -8.56
CA VAL A 71 -7.00 13.83 -8.24
C VAL A 71 -8.18 14.74 -8.50
N GLN A 72 -8.37 15.73 -7.63
CA GLN A 72 -9.39 16.76 -7.74
C GLN A 72 -8.86 18.10 -7.26
N GLN A 73 -9.16 19.17 -8.01
CA GLN A 73 -8.95 20.55 -7.54
C GLN A 73 -10.13 20.98 -6.67
N LEU A 74 -9.88 21.49 -5.49
CA LEU A 74 -10.93 22.01 -4.61
C LEU A 74 -11.16 23.51 -4.84
N PRO A 75 -12.40 24.03 -4.60
CA PRO A 75 -13.60 23.28 -4.21
C PRO A 75 -14.39 22.69 -5.39
N ALA A 76 -14.14 23.12 -6.62
CA ALA A 76 -15.07 22.92 -7.76
C ALA A 76 -14.49 22.11 -8.93
N GLY A 77 -13.31 21.56 -8.80
CA GLY A 77 -12.69 20.76 -9.87
C GLY A 77 -13.35 19.38 -10.03
N GLY A 78 -13.37 18.88 -11.25
CA GLY A 78 -13.76 17.49 -11.53
C GLY A 78 -12.73 16.49 -11.03
N THR A 79 -13.18 15.30 -10.64
CA THR A 79 -12.28 14.19 -10.25
C THR A 79 -11.71 13.53 -11.49
N THR A 80 -10.41 13.37 -11.54
CA THR A 80 -9.68 12.70 -12.63
C THR A 80 -9.02 11.44 -12.09
N LEU A 81 -9.13 10.32 -12.80
CA LEU A 81 -8.44 9.07 -12.48
C LEU A 81 -6.96 9.18 -12.82
N LEU A 82 -6.12 8.68 -11.93
CA LEU A 82 -4.68 8.56 -12.10
C LEU A 82 -4.33 7.09 -12.38
N SER A 83 -3.86 6.81 -13.56
CA SER A 83 -3.48 5.45 -13.99
C SER A 83 -1.97 5.23 -14.08
N ASN A 84 -1.17 6.27 -13.81
CA ASN A 84 0.27 6.14 -13.85
C ASN A 84 0.80 5.62 -12.50
N PRO A 85 1.41 4.44 -12.44
CA PRO A 85 1.91 3.83 -11.20
C PRO A 85 3.14 4.55 -10.62
N THR A 86 3.74 5.50 -11.34
CA THR A 86 4.87 6.28 -10.83
C THR A 86 4.43 7.46 -9.96
N TYR A 87 3.13 7.74 -9.91
CA TYR A 87 2.62 8.79 -9.04
C TYR A 87 2.55 8.28 -7.59
N THR A 88 3.40 8.82 -6.73
CA THR A 88 3.51 8.44 -5.32
C THR A 88 3.87 9.63 -4.46
N VAL A 89 3.56 9.53 -3.17
CA VAL A 89 4.15 10.35 -2.12
C VAL A 89 4.74 9.42 -1.07
N THR A 90 6.06 9.45 -0.96
CA THR A 90 6.77 8.60 -0.02
C THR A 90 7.30 9.44 1.14
N LEU A 91 6.88 9.12 2.35
CA LEU A 91 7.43 9.69 3.58
C LEU A 91 8.41 8.70 4.19
N TRP A 92 9.67 9.10 4.37
CA TRP A 92 10.70 8.25 4.92
C TRP A 92 11.67 9.03 5.80
N ARG A 93 11.69 8.72 7.10
CA ARG A 93 12.63 9.29 8.10
C ARG A 93 12.69 10.82 8.10
N GLY A 94 11.56 11.50 7.85
CA GLY A 94 11.50 12.96 7.83
C GLY A 94 11.88 13.60 6.51
N SER A 95 12.15 12.82 5.47
CA SER A 95 12.18 13.27 4.08
C SER A 95 10.89 12.89 3.37
N VAL A 96 10.53 13.67 2.36
CA VAL A 96 9.39 13.36 1.50
C VAL A 96 9.84 13.36 0.04
N ASP A 97 9.44 12.31 -0.67
CA ASP A 97 9.55 12.18 -2.12
C ASP A 97 8.15 12.31 -2.70
N VAL A 98 7.97 13.26 -3.61
CA VAL A 98 6.67 13.57 -4.21
C VAL A 98 6.79 13.47 -5.72
N CYS A 99 6.01 12.59 -6.32
CA CYS A 99 5.81 12.50 -7.76
C CYS A 99 4.30 12.55 -8.04
N LEU A 100 3.73 13.75 -8.24
CA LEU A 100 2.29 13.95 -8.40
C LEU A 100 1.96 14.97 -9.49
N PRO A 101 0.87 14.75 -10.26
CA PRO A 101 0.27 15.80 -11.06
C PRO A 101 -0.40 16.84 -10.13
N TYR A 102 -0.09 18.10 -10.30
CA TYR A 102 -0.61 19.19 -9.47
C TYR A 102 -1.29 20.27 -10.33
N TYR A 103 -2.38 20.80 -9.83
CA TYR A 103 -3.12 21.86 -10.50
C TYR A 103 -2.85 23.21 -9.87
N VAL A 104 -2.35 24.15 -10.66
CA VAL A 104 -2.02 25.49 -10.25
C VAL A 104 -3.08 26.47 -10.75
N GLY A 105 -3.63 27.30 -9.86
CA GLY A 105 -4.62 28.32 -10.16
C GLY A 105 -5.75 28.35 -9.15
N TYR A 106 -6.51 29.45 -9.13
CA TYR A 106 -7.71 29.61 -8.28
C TYR A 106 -9.00 29.27 -8.99
N VAL A 107 -9.02 29.48 -10.31
CA VAL A 107 -10.17 29.28 -11.18
C VAL A 107 -9.76 28.58 -12.47
N PRO A 108 -10.68 27.84 -13.11
CA PRO A 108 -10.40 27.22 -14.41
C PRO A 108 -10.12 28.28 -15.51
N PRO A 109 -9.28 27.94 -16.51
CA PRO A 109 -8.57 26.68 -16.64
C PRO A 109 -7.36 26.57 -15.72
N TYR A 110 -7.25 25.47 -14.96
CA TYR A 110 -6.11 25.20 -14.11
C TYR A 110 -4.90 24.80 -14.94
N ARG A 111 -3.72 25.28 -14.53
CA ARG A 111 -2.47 24.84 -15.16
C ARG A 111 -2.00 23.53 -14.52
N TYR A 112 -1.80 22.53 -15.34
CA TYR A 112 -1.22 21.26 -14.93
C TYR A 112 0.30 21.38 -14.83
N VAL A 113 0.86 20.91 -13.72
CA VAL A 113 2.30 20.76 -13.50
C VAL A 113 2.57 19.41 -12.85
N LEU A 114 3.73 18.82 -13.09
CA LEU A 114 4.20 17.64 -12.38
C LEU A 114 5.11 18.08 -11.25
N ILE A 115 4.74 17.77 -10.02
CA ILE A 115 5.67 17.83 -8.88
C ILE A 115 6.49 16.54 -8.96
N ASN A 116 7.80 16.67 -9.04
CA ASN A 116 8.75 15.57 -8.97
C ASN A 116 9.97 16.06 -8.21
N THR A 117 9.95 15.85 -6.90
CA THR A 117 10.99 16.40 -6.01
C THR A 117 11.12 15.58 -4.74
N VAL A 118 12.35 15.51 -4.25
CA VAL A 118 12.69 14.94 -2.94
C VAL A 118 13.15 16.06 -2.03
N THR A 119 12.57 16.16 -0.85
CA THR A 119 12.99 17.14 0.16
C THR A 119 13.24 16.49 1.52
N PRO A 120 14.40 16.73 2.15
CA PRO A 120 14.68 16.26 3.50
C PRO A 120 14.06 17.13 4.59
N ASN A 121 13.46 18.28 4.23
CA ASN A 121 13.03 19.31 5.16
C ASN A 121 11.52 19.21 5.43
N VAL A 122 11.09 18.16 6.11
CA VAL A 122 9.75 18.07 6.65
C VAL A 122 9.67 18.81 7.98
N THR A 123 8.80 19.79 8.07
CA THR A 123 8.57 20.62 9.27
C THR A 123 7.13 20.47 9.77
N ASP A 124 6.87 20.88 11.00
CA ASP A 124 5.53 20.90 11.62
C ASP A 124 4.80 19.55 11.54
N TYR A 125 5.52 18.44 11.69
CA TYR A 125 4.93 17.11 11.61
C TYR A 125 4.05 16.82 12.83
N GLN A 126 2.76 16.61 12.59
CA GLN A 126 1.74 16.34 13.60
C GLN A 126 0.95 15.09 13.22
N ILE A 127 0.61 14.28 14.21
CA ILE A 127 -0.23 13.10 14.08
C ILE A 127 -1.38 13.22 15.07
N HIS A 128 -2.60 13.05 14.59
CA HIS A 128 -3.80 13.04 15.41
C HIS A 128 -4.58 11.76 15.13
N GLN A 129 -4.89 11.02 16.20
CA GLN A 129 -5.77 9.86 16.10
C GLN A 129 -7.22 10.35 16.07
N THR A 130 -8.01 9.80 15.15
CA THR A 130 -9.44 10.08 15.01
C THR A 130 -10.24 8.80 15.27
N SER A 131 -11.56 8.89 15.32
CA SER A 131 -12.43 7.71 15.48
C SER A 131 -12.36 6.73 14.29
N GLU A 132 -11.94 7.19 13.13
CA GLU A 132 -11.87 6.39 11.89
C GLU A 132 -10.45 6.00 11.49
N GLY A 133 -9.44 6.56 12.16
CA GLY A 133 -8.04 6.31 11.86
C GLY A 133 -7.13 7.46 12.26
N TRP A 134 -6.44 8.08 11.30
CA TRP A 134 -5.38 9.06 11.57
C TRP A 134 -5.47 10.26 10.65
N THR A 135 -5.19 11.44 11.21
CA THR A 135 -4.85 12.63 10.43
C THR A 135 -3.37 12.95 10.65
N VAL A 136 -2.60 13.01 9.56
CA VAL A 136 -1.18 13.35 9.54
C VAL A 136 -1.01 14.66 8.81
N VAL A 137 -0.42 15.66 9.45
CA VAL A 137 -0.16 16.99 8.87
C VAL A 137 1.31 17.30 8.94
N PHE A 138 1.88 17.79 7.86
CA PHE A 138 3.22 18.32 7.84
C PHE A 138 3.40 19.37 6.75
N LYS A 139 4.50 20.12 6.83
CA LYS A 139 4.90 21.08 5.81
C LYS A 139 6.22 20.71 5.20
N CYS A 140 6.38 20.99 3.92
CA CYS A 140 7.67 20.88 3.25
C CYS A 140 7.76 21.86 2.07
N PRO A 141 8.97 22.38 1.78
CA PRO A 141 9.22 23.18 0.59
C PRO A 141 9.30 22.25 -0.62
N LEU A 142 8.40 22.41 -1.59
CA LEU A 142 8.48 21.67 -2.87
C LEU A 142 9.26 22.46 -3.93
N TYR A 143 9.22 23.78 -3.84
CA TYR A 143 9.95 24.73 -4.68
C TYR A 143 10.44 25.88 -3.81
N ALA A 144 11.42 26.63 -4.27
CA ALA A 144 12.15 27.62 -3.50
C ALA A 144 11.33 28.80 -2.88
N THR A 145 10.01 28.86 -3.11
CA THR A 145 9.20 30.04 -2.78
C THR A 145 8.20 29.86 -1.66
N GLY A 146 8.12 28.72 -1.00
CA GLY A 146 7.23 28.55 0.17
C GLY A 146 6.92 27.11 0.53
N ASP A 147 6.32 26.97 1.70
CA ASP A 147 5.96 25.67 2.27
C ASP A 147 4.57 25.23 1.79
N TYR A 148 4.49 24.01 1.32
CA TYR A 148 3.25 23.32 1.05
C TYR A 148 2.82 22.54 2.30
N THR A 149 1.54 22.59 2.62
CA THR A 149 0.96 21.79 3.71
C THR A 149 0.36 20.52 3.13
N PHE A 150 0.80 19.39 3.64
CA PHE A 150 0.29 18.07 3.33
C PHE A 150 -0.60 17.61 4.47
N THR A 151 -1.84 17.28 4.17
CA THR A 151 -2.80 16.72 5.13
C THR A 151 -3.27 15.37 4.61
N PHE A 152 -2.92 14.32 5.34
CA PHE A 152 -3.42 12.97 5.08
C PHE A 152 -4.54 12.65 6.07
N ASP A 153 -5.70 12.27 5.57
CA ASP A 153 -6.77 11.66 6.33
C ASP A 153 -6.82 10.18 5.96
N ILE A 154 -6.48 9.33 6.92
CA ILE A 154 -6.23 7.90 6.73
C ILE A 154 -7.32 7.12 7.47
N ASN A 155 -8.08 6.30 6.75
CA ASN A 155 -9.07 5.42 7.34
C ASN A 155 -8.43 4.05 7.64
N SER A 156 -8.25 3.74 8.93
CA SER A 156 -7.61 2.50 9.36
C SER A 156 -8.45 1.25 9.08
N HIS A 157 -9.78 1.37 9.01
CA HIS A 157 -10.67 0.23 8.79
C HIS A 157 -10.78 -0.15 7.30
N LEU A 158 -10.82 0.86 6.42
CA LEU A 158 -11.03 0.66 4.98
C LEU A 158 -9.74 0.73 4.17
N GLY A 159 -8.65 1.22 4.76
CA GLY A 159 -7.36 1.36 4.09
C GLY A 159 -7.28 2.44 3.04
N GLY A 160 -8.33 3.22 2.89
CA GLY A 160 -8.33 4.39 2.05
C GLY A 160 -7.62 5.55 2.73
N ALA A 161 -6.96 6.39 1.94
CA ALA A 161 -6.39 7.63 2.41
C ALA A 161 -6.73 8.77 1.46
N THR A 162 -6.92 9.94 2.03
CA THR A 162 -7.10 11.19 1.29
C THR A 162 -5.93 12.10 1.61
N LEU A 163 -5.21 12.55 0.58
CA LEU A 163 -4.15 13.56 0.70
C LEU A 163 -4.67 14.88 0.17
N THR A 164 -4.62 15.91 0.98
CA THR A 164 -4.87 17.29 0.55
C THR A 164 -3.54 18.07 0.59
N ILE A 165 -3.15 18.62 -0.55
CA ILE A 165 -1.99 19.51 -0.65
C ILE A 165 -2.50 20.93 -0.78
N SER A 166 -2.13 21.81 0.14
CA SER A 166 -2.51 23.21 0.14
C SER A 166 -1.29 24.13 0.10
N TYR A 167 -1.45 25.24 -0.59
CA TYR A 167 -0.45 26.29 -0.71
C TYR A 167 -1.15 27.66 -0.63
N PRO A 168 -0.58 28.67 0.04
CA PRO A 168 -1.27 29.94 0.27
C PRO A 168 -1.76 30.68 -0.98
N TRP A 169 -1.12 30.41 -2.13
CA TRP A 169 -1.37 31.15 -3.37
C TRP A 169 -2.18 30.37 -4.42
N TYR A 170 -2.63 29.15 -4.11
CA TYR A 170 -3.39 28.31 -5.03
C TYR A 170 -4.50 27.55 -4.32
N SER A 171 -5.52 27.17 -5.07
CA SER A 171 -6.57 26.30 -4.53
C SER A 171 -6.00 24.93 -4.16
N PRO A 172 -6.48 24.33 -3.05
CA PRO A 172 -6.00 23.02 -2.64
C PRO A 172 -6.29 21.94 -3.68
N VAL A 173 -5.41 20.95 -3.74
CA VAL A 173 -5.57 19.77 -4.57
C VAL A 173 -5.70 18.55 -3.67
N GLN A 174 -6.72 17.75 -3.92
CA GLN A 174 -7.02 16.54 -3.15
C GLN A 174 -6.79 15.30 -4.00
N TYR A 175 -6.21 14.30 -3.39
CA TYR A 175 -5.97 12.97 -3.97
C TYR A 175 -6.65 11.93 -3.09
N THR A 176 -7.25 10.92 -3.69
CA THR A 176 -7.68 9.71 -2.96
C THR A 176 -6.83 8.54 -3.40
N GLY A 177 -6.52 7.65 -2.49
CA GLY A 177 -5.64 6.52 -2.77
C GLY A 177 -5.50 5.56 -1.59
N THR A 178 -4.40 4.83 -1.56
CA THR A 178 -4.10 3.83 -0.53
C THR A 178 -2.70 4.01 0.02
N LEU A 179 -2.47 3.53 1.24
CA LEU A 179 -1.15 3.48 1.86
C LEU A 179 -0.51 2.12 1.67
N SER A 180 0.79 2.11 1.49
CA SER A 180 1.62 0.92 1.47
C SER A 180 2.89 1.11 2.29
N LYS A 181 3.51 -0.02 2.66
CA LYS A 181 4.82 -0.02 3.30
C LYS A 181 5.90 0.22 2.26
N ILE A 182 6.90 1.01 2.63
CA ILE A 182 8.13 1.17 1.84
C ILE A 182 8.97 -0.11 2.01
N TYR A 183 9.45 -0.67 0.92
CA TYR A 183 10.30 -1.87 0.89
C TYR A 183 11.77 -1.51 0.93
#